data_149a4663c7395609b7e14e9dde8e3934
#
_entry.id   149a4663c7395609b7e14e9dde8e3934
#
_cell.length_a   1.000
_cell.length_b   1.000
_cell.length_c   1.000
_cell.angle_alpha   90.00
_cell.angle_beta   90.00
_cell.angle_gamma   90.00
#
_symmetry.space_group_name_H-M   'P 1'
#
loop_
_entity.id
_entity.type
_entity.pdbx_description
1 polymer ?
#
loop_
_entity_poly.entity_id
_entity_poly.type
_entity_poly.pdbx_seq_one_letter_code
_entity_poly.pdbx_strand_id
1 'polypeptide(L)'
;MLYLLRILLLAVFFSFPGVLPGCASGTNPLGSVLLAPDIDTFNKRLGAAYVLNTAVRRASVSLMDAGKISAQDGENTMAANDAAKAGLDLAATMSKIDLAAADGKLNAVSATLMALSAYLTARGQ
;
A
#
# COMPACT_ATOMS: atom_id res chain seq x y z
N MET A 1 12.52 26.38 -14.35
CA MET A 1 13.05 25.01 -14.43
C MET A 1 12.41 24.03 -13.44
N LEU A 2 12.02 24.42 -12.23
CA LEU A 2 11.40 23.53 -11.24
C LEU A 2 9.99 23.00 -11.63
N TYR A 3 9.22 23.79 -12.39
CA TYR A 3 7.86 23.40 -12.82
C TYR A 3 7.85 22.27 -13.86
N LEU A 4 8.82 22.23 -14.76
CA LEU A 4 8.95 21.17 -15.77
C LEU A 4 9.33 19.82 -15.15
N LEU A 5 10.11 19.84 -14.06
CA LEU A 5 10.50 18.63 -13.34
C LEU A 5 9.31 17.98 -12.59
N ARG A 6 8.39 18.81 -12.07
CA ARG A 6 7.17 18.33 -11.39
C ARG A 6 6.18 17.67 -12.35
N ILE A 7 6.04 18.21 -13.56
CA ILE A 7 5.14 17.66 -14.59
C ILE A 7 5.70 16.31 -15.12
N LEU A 8 7.03 16.19 -15.22
CA LEU A 8 7.66 14.95 -15.65
C LEU A 8 7.49 13.80 -14.63
N LEU A 9 7.50 14.14 -13.34
CA LEU A 9 7.33 13.13 -12.26
C LEU A 9 5.89 12.61 -12.18
N LEU A 10 4.88 13.43 -12.51
CA LEU A 10 3.49 13.02 -12.58
C LEU A 10 3.17 12.13 -13.79
N ALA A 11 3.90 12.32 -14.90
CA ALA A 11 3.69 11.53 -16.12
C ALA A 11 4.23 10.09 -16.00
N VAL A 12 5.23 9.84 -15.14
CA VAL A 12 5.82 8.50 -14.94
C VAL A 12 4.87 7.57 -14.17
N PHE A 13 3.96 8.11 -13.36
CA PHE A 13 3.00 7.29 -12.62
C PHE A 13 1.81 6.79 -13.45
N PHE A 14 1.59 7.35 -14.65
CA PHE A 14 0.45 6.98 -15.50
C PHE A 14 0.79 6.08 -16.68
N SER A 15 2.07 5.75 -16.91
CA SER A 15 2.52 4.95 -18.06
C SER A 15 3.00 3.56 -17.65
N PHE A 16 2.16 2.79 -16.96
CA PHE A 16 2.32 1.35 -16.93
C PHE A 16 1.25 0.72 -17.83
N PRO A 17 1.51 0.52 -19.13
CA PRO A 17 0.68 -0.35 -19.95
C PRO A 17 0.95 -1.78 -19.47
N GLY A 18 -0.16 -2.49 -19.24
CA GLY A 18 -0.21 -3.86 -18.76
C GLY A 18 0.86 -4.78 -19.33
N VAL A 19 1.69 -5.29 -18.49
CA VAL A 19 2.37 -6.56 -18.73
C VAL A 19 1.35 -7.64 -18.42
N LEU A 20 0.67 -8.11 -19.46
CA LEU A 20 -0.04 -9.37 -19.41
C LEU A 20 1.01 -10.47 -19.18
N PRO A 21 0.98 -11.21 -18.07
CA PRO A 21 1.78 -12.43 -17.97
C PRO A 21 1.21 -13.41 -18.98
N GLY A 22 2.04 -13.74 -19.99
CA GLY A 22 1.75 -14.71 -21.00
C GLY A 22 1.34 -16.04 -20.38
N CYS A 23 0.33 -16.65 -20.99
CA CYS A 23 -0.09 -18.02 -20.73
C CYS A 23 1.09 -18.97 -20.88
N ALA A 24 1.66 -19.40 -19.77
CA ALA A 24 2.46 -20.61 -19.75
C ALA A 24 1.48 -21.78 -19.61
N SER A 25 1.20 -22.45 -20.71
CA SER A 25 0.51 -23.73 -20.76
C SER A 25 1.37 -24.79 -20.08
N GLY A 26 1.20 -24.92 -18.78
CA GLY A 26 1.70 -26.02 -17.99
C GLY A 26 0.51 -26.82 -17.48
N THR A 27 0.19 -27.90 -18.18
CA THR A 27 -0.80 -28.89 -17.78
C THR A 27 -0.36 -29.58 -16.48
N ASN A 28 -0.79 -29.06 -15.36
CA ASN A 28 -0.87 -29.81 -14.12
C ASN A 28 -2.35 -29.99 -13.77
N PRO A 29 -2.92 -31.19 -13.92
CA PRO A 29 -4.32 -31.47 -13.60
C PRO A 29 -4.59 -31.65 -12.09
N LEU A 30 -3.65 -31.33 -11.24
CA LEU A 30 -3.87 -31.25 -9.79
C LEU A 30 -4.07 -29.79 -9.45
N GLY A 31 -5.35 -29.40 -9.46
CA GLY A 31 -5.87 -28.09 -9.20
C GLY A 31 -5.01 -27.27 -8.26
N SER A 32 -4.57 -26.12 -8.76
CA SER A 32 -4.46 -24.97 -7.93
C SER A 32 -5.82 -24.79 -7.29
N VAL A 33 -6.01 -25.41 -6.14
CA VAL A 33 -6.96 -24.90 -5.16
C VAL A 33 -6.38 -23.51 -4.87
N LEU A 34 -6.79 -22.54 -5.65
CA LEU A 34 -6.79 -21.16 -5.22
C LEU A 34 -7.59 -21.20 -3.94
N LEU A 35 -6.88 -21.32 -2.82
CA LEU A 35 -7.47 -21.20 -1.50
C LEU A 35 -8.20 -19.87 -1.56
N ALA A 36 -9.51 -19.94 -1.66
CA ALA A 36 -10.35 -18.77 -1.55
C ALA A 36 -9.89 -18.05 -0.28
N PRO A 37 -9.63 -16.74 -0.33
CA PRO A 37 -9.11 -16.03 0.82
C PRO A 37 -10.04 -16.31 2.01
N ASP A 38 -9.47 -16.90 3.06
CA ASP A 38 -10.19 -17.19 4.29
C ASP A 38 -10.44 -15.88 5.04
N ILE A 39 -11.68 -15.68 5.51
CA ILE A 39 -12.07 -14.43 6.19
C ILE A 39 -11.26 -14.17 7.46
N ASP A 40 -10.88 -15.22 8.18
CA ASP A 40 -10.09 -15.08 9.41
C ASP A 40 -8.66 -14.61 9.10
N THR A 41 -8.05 -15.15 8.05
CA THR A 41 -6.75 -14.72 7.55
C THR A 41 -6.81 -13.28 7.04
N PHE A 42 -7.85 -12.91 6.29
CA PHE A 42 -8.08 -11.55 5.84
C PHE A 42 -8.18 -10.58 7.03
N ASN A 43 -8.99 -10.89 8.03
CA ASN A 43 -9.18 -10.03 9.20
C ASN A 43 -7.89 -9.84 10.01
N LYS A 44 -7.07 -10.88 10.18
CA LYS A 44 -5.76 -10.78 10.82
C LYS A 44 -4.83 -9.85 10.06
N ARG A 45 -4.78 -9.98 8.73
CA ARG A 45 -3.96 -9.13 7.86
C ARG A 45 -4.46 -7.68 7.85
N LEU A 46 -5.77 -7.48 7.81
CA LEU A 46 -6.38 -6.17 7.90
C LEU A 46 -6.03 -5.48 9.23
N GLY A 47 -6.14 -6.19 10.35
CA GLY A 47 -5.73 -5.70 11.66
C GLY A 47 -4.24 -5.31 11.71
N ALA A 48 -3.35 -6.16 11.17
CA ALA A 48 -1.93 -5.86 11.08
C ALA A 48 -1.65 -4.60 10.22
N ALA A 49 -2.39 -4.41 9.13
CA ALA A 49 -2.26 -3.23 8.28
C ALA A 49 -2.72 -1.94 9.00
N TYR A 50 -3.74 -1.96 9.83
CA TYR A 50 -4.13 -0.82 10.67
C TYR A 50 -3.06 -0.48 11.72
N VAL A 51 -2.44 -1.49 12.32
CA VAL A 51 -1.31 -1.29 13.25
C VAL A 51 -0.14 -0.61 12.52
N LEU A 52 0.21 -1.11 11.33
CA LEU A 52 1.27 -0.51 10.51
C LEU A 52 0.94 0.93 10.09
N ASN A 53 -0.31 1.21 9.70
CA ASN A 53 -0.77 2.56 9.39
C ASN A 53 -0.54 3.52 10.58
N THR A 54 -0.88 3.08 11.80
CA THR A 54 -0.65 3.86 13.01
C THR A 54 0.85 4.07 13.29
N ALA A 55 1.66 3.05 13.08
CA ALA A 55 3.11 3.11 13.26
C ALA A 55 3.76 4.10 12.27
N VAL A 56 3.37 4.06 11.00
CA VAL A 56 3.82 5.01 9.96
C VAL A 56 3.50 6.45 10.36
N ARG A 57 2.28 6.71 10.82
CA ARG A 57 1.88 8.05 11.28
C ARG A 57 2.75 8.55 12.43
N ARG A 58 2.97 7.72 13.45
CA ARG A 58 3.81 8.07 14.62
C ARG A 58 5.26 8.32 14.22
N ALA A 59 5.82 7.47 13.37
CA ALA A 59 7.18 7.62 12.85
C ALA A 59 7.34 8.92 12.05
N SER A 60 6.36 9.28 11.22
CA SER A 60 6.38 10.53 10.45
C SER A 60 6.44 11.75 11.37
N VAL A 61 5.57 11.81 12.39
CA VAL A 61 5.57 12.91 13.36
C VAL A 61 6.90 12.97 14.12
N SER A 62 7.38 11.83 14.63
CA SER A 62 8.63 11.77 15.39
C SER A 62 9.84 12.23 14.56
N LEU A 63 9.89 11.88 13.27
CA LEU A 63 10.99 12.30 12.38
C LEU A 63 10.90 13.78 12.00
N MET A 64 9.69 14.35 11.88
CA MET A 64 9.51 15.80 11.72
C MET A 64 10.00 16.55 12.97
N ASP A 65 9.58 16.12 14.16
CA ASP A 65 9.97 16.74 15.43
C ASP A 65 11.49 16.67 15.65
N ALA A 66 12.12 15.58 15.20
CA ALA A 66 13.56 15.40 15.24
C ALA A 66 14.32 16.15 14.11
N GLY A 67 13.62 16.82 13.20
CA GLY A 67 14.22 17.50 12.05
C GLY A 67 14.86 16.55 11.02
N LYS A 68 14.55 15.26 11.07
CA LYS A 68 15.08 14.23 10.16
C LYS A 68 14.38 14.24 8.79
N ILE A 69 13.16 14.72 8.72
CA ILE A 69 12.40 14.98 7.49
C ILE A 69 11.86 16.40 7.52
N SER A 70 11.68 17.00 6.34
CA SER A 70 11.08 18.34 6.23
C SER A 70 9.58 18.29 6.59
N ALA A 71 9.01 19.44 6.98
CA ALA A 71 7.57 19.57 7.18
C ALA A 71 6.76 19.10 5.96
N GLN A 72 7.23 19.48 4.75
CA GLN A 72 6.57 19.08 3.50
C GLN A 72 6.61 17.56 3.27
N ASP A 73 7.75 16.90 3.57
CA ASP A 73 7.85 15.44 3.46
C ASP A 73 6.95 14.75 4.48
N GLY A 74 6.87 15.29 5.69
CA GLY A 74 5.98 14.81 6.74
C GLY A 74 4.51 14.92 6.33
N GLU A 75 4.09 16.08 5.82
CA GLU A 75 2.72 16.29 5.32
C GLU A 75 2.39 15.33 4.17
N ASN A 76 3.30 15.15 3.20
CA ASN A 76 3.12 14.21 2.10
C ASN A 76 2.98 12.77 2.60
N THR A 77 3.80 12.37 3.58
CA THR A 77 3.75 11.04 4.18
C THR A 77 2.44 10.82 4.95
N MET A 78 1.99 11.82 5.70
CA MET A 78 0.71 11.75 6.41
C MET A 78 -0.48 11.69 5.44
N ALA A 79 -0.48 12.47 4.37
CA ALA A 79 -1.53 12.42 3.35
C ALA A 79 -1.59 11.03 2.67
N ALA A 80 -0.43 10.44 2.34
CA ALA A 80 -0.38 9.09 1.79
C ALA A 80 -0.85 8.03 2.80
N ASN A 81 -0.53 8.21 4.08
CA ASN A 81 -0.97 7.34 5.15
C ASN A 81 -2.49 7.43 5.40
N ASP A 82 -3.08 8.62 5.30
CA ASP A 82 -4.52 8.82 5.42
C ASP A 82 -5.27 8.19 4.22
N ALA A 83 -4.71 8.31 3.00
CA ALA A 83 -5.23 7.61 1.83
C ALA A 83 -5.14 6.09 1.98
N ALA A 84 -4.07 5.57 2.56
CA ALA A 84 -3.93 4.15 2.88
C ALA A 84 -4.99 3.71 3.90
N LYS A 85 -5.25 4.50 4.94
CA LYS A 85 -6.31 4.22 5.92
C LYS A 85 -7.68 4.12 5.24
N ALA A 86 -8.02 5.07 4.38
CA ALA A 86 -9.27 5.02 3.62
C ALA A 86 -9.35 3.76 2.73
N GLY A 87 -8.23 3.32 2.17
CA GLY A 87 -8.13 2.06 1.43
C GLY A 87 -8.38 0.82 2.30
N LEU A 88 -7.90 0.81 3.56
CA LEU A 88 -8.18 -0.26 4.53
C LEU A 88 -9.66 -0.30 4.90
N ASP A 89 -10.27 0.85 5.16
CA ASP A 89 -11.69 0.98 5.48
C ASP A 89 -12.56 0.47 4.32
N LEU A 90 -12.15 0.77 3.07
CA LEU A 90 -12.81 0.25 1.87
C LEU A 90 -12.65 -1.27 1.76
N ALA A 91 -11.45 -1.83 1.99
CA ALA A 91 -11.23 -3.26 1.96
C ALA A 91 -12.08 -3.98 3.03
N ALA A 92 -12.19 -3.42 4.23
CA ALA A 92 -13.06 -3.93 5.29
C ALA A 92 -14.54 -3.94 4.88
N THR A 93 -14.99 -2.94 4.15
CA THR A 93 -16.37 -2.89 3.65
C THR A 93 -16.59 -3.88 2.52
N MET A 94 -15.66 -3.95 1.57
CA MET A 94 -15.73 -4.88 0.43
C MET A 94 -15.72 -6.33 0.87
N SER A 95 -15.03 -6.69 1.95
CA SER A 95 -14.94 -8.07 2.44
C SER A 95 -16.29 -8.70 2.80
N LYS A 96 -17.32 -7.88 3.03
CA LYS A 96 -18.69 -8.30 3.31
C LYS A 96 -19.45 -8.70 2.05
N ILE A 97 -18.94 -8.32 0.87
CA ILE A 97 -19.61 -8.51 -0.43
C ILE A 97 -18.74 -9.41 -1.33
N ASP A 98 -17.46 -9.09 -1.44
CA ASP A 98 -16.48 -9.77 -2.29
C ASP A 98 -15.12 -9.84 -1.57
N LEU A 99 -14.87 -10.98 -0.94
CA LEU A 99 -13.64 -11.17 -0.18
C LEU A 99 -12.39 -11.21 -1.08
N ALA A 100 -12.50 -11.69 -2.31
CA ALA A 100 -11.37 -11.74 -3.24
C ALA A 100 -10.96 -10.33 -3.68
N ALA A 101 -11.93 -9.49 -4.03
CA ALA A 101 -11.67 -8.08 -4.36
C ALA A 101 -11.14 -7.31 -3.15
N ALA A 102 -11.67 -7.55 -1.96
CA ALA A 102 -11.19 -6.96 -0.71
C ALA A 102 -9.74 -7.35 -0.40
N ASP A 103 -9.37 -8.62 -0.61
CA ASP A 103 -8.00 -9.10 -0.41
C ASP A 103 -7.01 -8.45 -1.40
N GLY A 104 -7.40 -8.31 -2.66
CA GLY A 104 -6.63 -7.56 -3.64
C GLY A 104 -6.41 -6.10 -3.22
N LYS A 105 -7.44 -5.43 -2.71
CA LYS A 105 -7.34 -4.07 -2.18
C LYS A 105 -6.43 -3.98 -0.97
N LEU A 106 -6.56 -4.92 -0.02
CA LEU A 106 -5.72 -5.00 1.17
C LEU A 106 -4.24 -5.19 0.81
N ASN A 107 -3.95 -6.05 -0.17
CA ASN A 107 -2.58 -6.26 -0.66
C ASN A 107 -1.96 -4.97 -1.21
N ALA A 108 -2.70 -4.23 -2.05
CA ALA A 108 -2.23 -2.98 -2.63
C ALA A 108 -1.96 -1.91 -1.55
N VAL A 109 -2.86 -1.76 -0.58
CA VAL A 109 -2.69 -0.79 0.51
C VAL A 109 -1.54 -1.20 1.44
N SER A 110 -1.41 -2.48 1.76
CA SER A 110 -0.31 -2.97 2.59
C SER A 110 1.05 -2.71 1.94
N ALA A 111 1.17 -2.89 0.62
CA ALA A 111 2.40 -2.56 -0.12
C ALA A 111 2.74 -1.06 -0.01
N THR A 112 1.75 -0.18 -0.09
CA THR A 112 1.94 1.27 0.11
C THR A 112 2.43 1.58 1.51
N LEU A 113 1.83 0.99 2.55
CA LEU A 113 2.24 1.19 3.94
C LEU A 113 3.66 0.67 4.20
N MET A 114 4.03 -0.47 3.62
CA MET A 114 5.40 -0.99 3.70
C MET A 114 6.40 -0.05 3.03
N ALA A 115 6.08 0.52 1.88
CA ALA A 115 6.94 1.50 1.20
C ALA A 115 7.11 2.78 2.04
N LEU A 116 6.04 3.30 2.64
CA LEU A 116 6.12 4.44 3.56
C LEU A 116 6.98 4.11 4.79
N SER A 117 6.80 2.94 5.39
CA SER A 117 7.60 2.48 6.53
C SER A 117 9.08 2.38 6.19
N ALA A 118 9.41 1.81 5.02
CA ALA A 118 10.80 1.71 4.55
C ALA A 118 11.42 3.09 4.31
N TYR A 119 10.67 4.02 3.69
CA TYR A 119 11.10 5.41 3.51
C TYR A 119 11.43 6.09 4.83
N LEU A 120 10.54 5.99 5.83
CA LEU A 120 10.76 6.60 7.15
C LEU A 120 11.92 5.95 7.90
N THR A 121 12.09 4.63 7.80
CA THR A 121 13.22 3.91 8.40
C THR A 121 14.55 4.40 7.82
N ALA A 122 14.63 4.58 6.51
CA ALA A 122 15.83 5.10 5.86
C ALA A 122 16.18 6.55 6.28
N ARG A 123 15.17 7.35 6.66
CA ARG A 123 15.36 8.73 7.13
C ARG A 123 15.70 8.80 8.63
N GLY A 124 15.34 7.76 9.38
CA GLY A 124 15.59 7.66 10.82
C GLY A 124 17.05 7.36 11.18
N GLN A 125 17.78 6.75 10.24
CA GLN A 125 19.22 6.43 10.41
C GLN A 125 20.06 7.68 10.14
#